data_cbae05d464018c2c921259f8bc742d95
#
_entry.id   cbae05d464018c2c921259f8bc742d95
#
_cell.length_a   1.000
_cell.length_b   1.000
_cell.length_c   1.000
_cell.angle_alpha   90.00
_cell.angle_beta   90.00
_cell.angle_gamma   90.00
#
_symmetry.space_group_name_H-M   'P 1'
#
loop_
_entity.id
_entity.type
_entity.pdbx_description
1 polymer ?
#
loop_
_entity_poly.entity_id
_entity_poly.type
_entity_poly.pdbx_seq_one_letter_code
_entity_poly.pdbx_strand_id
1 'polypeptide(L)'
;MAAQLIKEWTAIQQFPAATQDKLVNLLSKLKTQNVDTLTILVMGKGGVGKSSTVNSIIGERVVTVSAFQSETPRPVMVSRSRLGFTLNIIDTPGLIEGGYVNDQVLDTIKRFLMTKTIDVLLYVDRLDAYRVDNLDKQVVKAITESFGKDIWHKAMVVLTHAQLSPPDALSYEEFFSKRSESLLKCVRQGARISKKEVQNFAIPVALVENSGRCNKNDSEEKILPTGTPWIPNLVHTITDVALNGKRGILIDQKLIEGPNANDRGKLFIPLILAFQYLFVIKPIQKLIKNDAAKETRSSWA
;
A
#
# COMPACT_ATOMS: atom_id res chain seq x y z
N MET A 1 -18.89 -3.04 -13.46
CA MET A 1 -18.46 -2.78 -12.05
C MET A 1 -19.56 -1.98 -11.39
N ALA A 2 -20.18 -2.49 -10.31
CA ALA A 2 -21.17 -1.71 -9.57
C ALA A 2 -20.48 -0.47 -8.99
N ALA A 3 -21.05 0.71 -9.25
CA ALA A 3 -20.58 1.96 -8.64
C ALA A 3 -20.66 1.78 -7.13
N GLN A 4 -19.51 1.91 -6.47
CA GLN A 4 -19.44 1.77 -5.01
C GLN A 4 -20.16 2.96 -4.41
N LEU A 5 -21.22 2.70 -3.67
CA LEU A 5 -22.01 3.74 -3.00
C LEU A 5 -21.12 4.42 -1.93
N ILE A 6 -20.76 5.66 -2.18
CA ILE A 6 -20.13 6.52 -1.17
C ILE A 6 -21.23 6.90 -0.17
N LYS A 7 -21.05 6.47 1.08
CA LYS A 7 -21.97 6.79 2.18
C LYS A 7 -21.47 7.99 2.97
N GLU A 8 -22.36 8.79 3.52
CA GLU A 8 -21.97 9.83 4.46
C GLU A 8 -21.35 9.22 5.72
N TRP A 9 -20.28 9.82 6.23
CA TRP A 9 -19.59 9.35 7.43
C TRP A 9 -20.29 9.84 8.70
N THR A 10 -21.45 9.28 8.97
CA THR A 10 -22.24 9.58 10.17
C THR A 10 -21.66 8.96 11.43
N ALA A 11 -20.97 7.81 11.27
CA ALA A 11 -20.36 7.09 12.40
C ALA A 11 -19.27 7.90 13.15
N ILE A 12 -18.75 8.97 12.57
CA ILE A 12 -17.84 9.88 13.27
C ILE A 12 -18.46 10.45 14.54
N GLN A 13 -19.79 10.58 14.59
CA GLN A 13 -20.54 11.04 15.76
C GLN A 13 -20.55 10.03 16.94
N GLN A 14 -20.14 8.79 16.70
CA GLN A 14 -20.03 7.77 17.75
C GLN A 14 -18.73 7.89 18.55
N PHE A 15 -17.76 8.66 18.07
CA PHE A 15 -16.54 8.93 18.82
C PHE A 15 -16.78 9.96 19.93
N PRO A 16 -15.97 9.95 21.00
CA PRO A 16 -15.96 11.04 21.99
C PRO A 16 -15.73 12.40 21.33
N ALA A 17 -16.32 13.46 21.89
CA ALA A 17 -16.27 14.80 21.32
C ALA A 17 -14.83 15.26 21.01
N ALA A 18 -13.90 15.05 21.93
CA ALA A 18 -12.49 15.38 21.73
C ALA A 18 -11.85 14.64 20.54
N THR A 19 -12.25 13.39 20.29
CA THR A 19 -11.80 12.61 19.11
C THR A 19 -12.47 13.17 17.85
N GLN A 20 -13.77 13.48 17.88
CA GLN A 20 -14.47 14.07 16.73
C GLN A 20 -13.81 15.36 16.25
N ASP A 21 -13.53 16.29 17.19
CA ASP A 21 -12.88 17.57 16.88
C ASP A 21 -11.50 17.38 16.23
N LYS A 22 -10.70 16.46 16.76
CA LYS A 22 -9.40 16.13 16.17
C LYS A 22 -9.53 15.55 14.76
N LEU A 23 -10.49 14.64 14.53
CA LEU A 23 -10.74 14.07 13.21
C LEU A 23 -11.19 15.12 12.20
N VAL A 24 -12.15 15.99 12.59
CA VAL A 24 -12.63 17.09 11.73
C VAL A 24 -11.49 18.05 11.38
N ASN A 25 -10.65 18.40 12.34
CA ASN A 25 -9.48 19.25 12.10
C ASN A 25 -8.47 18.60 11.11
N LEU A 26 -8.24 17.31 11.22
CA LEU A 26 -7.36 16.58 10.29
C LEU A 26 -7.95 16.51 8.87
N LEU A 27 -9.26 16.29 8.73
CA LEU A 27 -9.94 16.35 7.43
C LEU A 27 -9.84 17.75 6.82
N SER A 28 -10.02 18.80 7.63
CA SER A 28 -9.85 20.19 7.19
C SER A 28 -8.42 20.47 6.74
N LYS A 29 -7.41 19.97 7.46
CA LYS A 29 -5.99 20.07 7.08
C LYS A 29 -5.74 19.41 5.71
N LEU A 30 -6.28 18.23 5.45
CA LEU A 30 -6.16 17.55 4.15
C LEU A 30 -6.78 18.40 3.03
N LYS A 31 -7.97 18.95 3.25
CA LYS A 31 -8.64 19.80 2.26
C LYS A 31 -7.87 21.09 1.95
N THR A 32 -7.29 21.75 2.93
CA THR A 32 -6.45 22.94 2.71
C THR A 32 -5.22 22.65 1.87
N GLN A 33 -4.77 21.39 1.83
CA GLN A 33 -3.68 20.91 0.98
C GLN A 33 -4.18 20.33 -0.37
N ASN A 34 -5.44 20.62 -0.76
CA ASN A 34 -6.08 20.13 -1.98
C ASN A 34 -6.15 18.60 -2.06
N VAL A 35 -6.32 17.94 -0.92
CA VAL A 35 -6.58 16.49 -0.84
C VAL A 35 -8.06 16.31 -0.50
N ASP A 36 -8.87 16.04 -1.52
CA ASP A 36 -10.32 15.81 -1.36
C ASP A 36 -10.64 14.31 -1.22
N THR A 37 -9.72 13.46 -1.55
CA THR A 37 -9.86 12.00 -1.46
C THR A 37 -8.58 11.39 -0.90
N LEU A 38 -8.74 10.49 0.07
CA LEU A 38 -7.65 9.71 0.65
C LEU A 38 -7.97 8.23 0.50
N THR A 39 -7.07 7.47 -0.12
CA THR A 39 -7.21 6.02 -0.29
C THR A 39 -6.14 5.30 0.54
N ILE A 40 -6.60 4.55 1.52
CA ILE A 40 -5.78 3.77 2.45
C ILE A 40 -5.85 2.29 2.07
N LEU A 41 -4.71 1.66 1.87
CA LEU A 41 -4.59 0.22 1.67
C LEU A 41 -4.13 -0.45 2.96
N VAL A 42 -4.85 -1.45 3.43
CA VAL A 42 -4.53 -2.17 4.68
C VAL A 42 -4.05 -3.58 4.34
N MET A 43 -2.80 -3.89 4.66
CA MET A 43 -2.15 -5.17 4.35
C MET A 43 -1.44 -5.77 5.58
N GLY A 44 -1.21 -7.07 5.55
CA GLY A 44 -0.50 -7.81 6.60
C GLY A 44 -0.93 -9.27 6.66
N LYS A 45 -0.38 -10.00 7.62
CA LYS A 45 -0.71 -11.42 7.86
C LYS A 45 -2.20 -11.63 8.21
N GLY A 46 -2.67 -12.87 8.20
CA GLY A 46 -3.97 -13.25 8.74
C GLY A 46 -4.03 -13.02 10.25
N GLY A 47 -5.20 -12.63 10.78
CA GLY A 47 -5.43 -12.51 12.24
C GLY A 47 -4.69 -11.37 12.96
N VAL A 48 -4.03 -10.45 12.24
CA VAL A 48 -3.29 -9.32 12.87
C VAL A 48 -4.17 -8.11 13.20
N GLY A 49 -5.47 -8.14 12.92
CA GLY A 49 -6.41 -7.07 13.27
C GLY A 49 -6.64 -6.02 12.17
N LYS A 50 -6.38 -6.31 10.90
CA LYS A 50 -6.63 -5.41 9.75
C LYS A 50 -8.07 -4.90 9.70
N SER A 51 -9.02 -5.80 9.55
CA SER A 51 -10.45 -5.49 9.45
C SER A 51 -10.99 -4.81 10.73
N SER A 52 -10.47 -5.19 11.89
CA SER A 52 -10.80 -4.52 13.16
C SER A 52 -10.30 -3.08 13.19
N THR A 53 -9.10 -2.83 12.65
CA THR A 53 -8.55 -1.47 12.55
C THR A 53 -9.36 -0.61 11.57
N VAL A 54 -9.79 -1.18 10.44
CA VAL A 54 -10.71 -0.49 9.51
C VAL A 54 -12.00 -0.07 10.22
N ASN A 55 -12.65 -1.02 10.93
CA ASN A 55 -13.87 -0.74 11.70
C ASN A 55 -13.64 0.33 12.78
N SER A 56 -12.49 0.30 13.44
CA SER A 56 -12.13 1.29 14.46
C SER A 56 -11.90 2.70 13.90
N ILE A 57 -11.28 2.82 12.72
CA ILE A 57 -11.08 4.12 12.03
C ILE A 57 -12.43 4.69 11.58
N ILE A 58 -13.30 3.84 11.02
CA ILE A 58 -14.61 4.28 10.52
C ILE A 58 -15.58 4.59 11.68
N GLY A 59 -15.42 3.94 12.85
CA GLY A 59 -16.29 4.08 14.01
C GLY A 59 -17.54 3.18 13.96
N GLU A 60 -17.64 2.31 12.98
CA GLU A 60 -18.74 1.36 12.83
C GLU A 60 -18.25 0.04 12.22
N ARG A 61 -19.02 -1.03 12.43
CA ARG A 61 -18.69 -2.35 11.86
C ARG A 61 -19.09 -2.42 10.37
N VAL A 62 -18.15 -2.06 9.50
CA VAL A 62 -18.33 -2.03 8.03
C VAL A 62 -17.71 -3.23 7.33
N VAL A 63 -16.74 -3.87 7.98
CA VAL A 63 -16.07 -5.07 7.50
C VAL A 63 -16.33 -6.19 8.50
N THR A 64 -16.64 -7.39 7.99
CA THR A 64 -16.82 -8.56 8.83
C THR A 64 -15.48 -8.96 9.46
N VAL A 65 -15.51 -9.26 10.75
CA VAL A 65 -14.35 -9.74 11.50
C VAL A 65 -14.70 -11.13 12.03
N SER A 66 -13.98 -12.15 11.58
CA SER A 66 -14.04 -13.49 12.15
C SER A 66 -12.74 -13.80 12.88
N ALA A 67 -12.88 -14.35 14.10
CA ALA A 67 -11.73 -14.78 14.88
C ALA A 67 -11.23 -16.18 14.46
N PHE A 68 -12.04 -16.94 13.72
CA PHE A 68 -11.83 -18.38 13.50
C PHE A 68 -11.82 -18.80 12.02
N GLN A 69 -12.20 -17.93 11.12
CA GLN A 69 -12.27 -18.24 9.69
C GLN A 69 -11.60 -17.15 8.87
N SER A 70 -10.88 -17.56 7.83
CA SER A 70 -10.43 -16.67 6.76
C SER A 70 -11.65 -16.31 5.91
N GLU A 71 -12.33 -15.19 6.26
CA GLU A 71 -13.67 -14.91 5.72
C GLU A 71 -13.68 -14.24 4.35
N THR A 72 -12.58 -13.65 3.90
CA THR A 72 -12.67 -12.83 2.70
C THR A 72 -11.56 -13.14 1.73
N PRO A 73 -11.84 -13.94 0.70
CA PRO A 73 -10.87 -14.18 -0.37
C PRO A 73 -10.66 -12.94 -1.26
N ARG A 74 -11.40 -11.86 -1.04
CA ARG A 74 -11.37 -10.65 -1.90
C ARG A 74 -11.23 -9.38 -1.07
N PRO A 75 -10.48 -8.38 -1.58
CA PRO A 75 -10.42 -7.06 -0.96
C PRO A 75 -11.79 -6.39 -0.92
N VAL A 76 -12.05 -5.64 0.14
CA VAL A 76 -13.27 -4.84 0.32
C VAL A 76 -12.87 -3.37 0.44
N MET A 77 -13.44 -2.50 -0.38
CA MET A 77 -13.27 -1.06 -0.23
C MET A 77 -14.48 -0.47 0.48
N VAL A 78 -14.22 0.26 1.55
CA VAL A 78 -15.20 1.04 2.30
C VAL A 78 -14.98 2.50 1.98
N SER A 79 -16.03 3.19 1.52
CA SER A 79 -15.98 4.62 1.21
C SER A 79 -16.90 5.40 2.12
N ARG A 80 -16.38 6.48 2.72
CA ARG A 80 -17.11 7.42 3.56
C ARG A 80 -16.84 8.84 3.12
N SER A 81 -17.86 9.68 3.05
CA SER A 81 -17.66 11.10 2.76
C SER A 81 -18.15 11.99 3.90
N ARG A 82 -17.46 13.10 4.13
CA ARG A 82 -17.86 14.12 5.08
C ARG A 82 -17.25 15.46 4.67
N LEU A 83 -18.06 16.53 4.71
CA LEU A 83 -17.63 17.90 4.39
C LEU A 83 -16.91 18.02 3.04
N GLY A 84 -17.33 17.22 2.04
CA GLY A 84 -16.72 17.20 0.71
C GLY A 84 -15.35 16.50 0.66
N PHE A 85 -14.97 15.78 1.71
CA PHE A 85 -13.81 14.88 1.73
C PHE A 85 -14.28 13.43 1.62
N THR A 86 -13.56 12.61 0.86
CA THR A 86 -13.85 11.18 0.70
C THR A 86 -12.70 10.33 1.25
N LEU A 87 -13.02 9.49 2.22
CA LEU A 87 -12.13 8.47 2.76
C LEU A 87 -12.44 7.12 2.14
N ASN A 88 -11.47 6.51 1.47
CA ASN A 88 -11.53 5.15 0.98
C ASN A 88 -10.56 4.29 1.79
N ILE A 89 -11.04 3.19 2.37
CA ILE A 89 -10.19 2.20 3.04
C ILE A 89 -10.39 0.86 2.35
N ILE A 90 -9.29 0.28 1.90
CA ILE A 90 -9.26 -1.03 1.26
C ILE A 90 -8.73 -2.05 2.26
N ASP A 91 -9.65 -2.86 2.82
CA ASP A 91 -9.30 -4.01 3.62
C ASP A 91 -8.91 -5.18 2.73
N THR A 92 -7.82 -5.86 3.05
CA THR A 92 -7.33 -7.00 2.27
C THR A 92 -7.37 -8.30 3.07
N PRO A 93 -7.54 -9.43 2.39
CA PRO A 93 -7.33 -10.73 2.99
C PRO A 93 -5.93 -10.85 3.62
N GLY A 94 -5.77 -11.79 4.55
CA GLY A 94 -4.46 -12.13 5.09
C GLY A 94 -3.54 -12.69 4.00
N LEU A 95 -2.30 -12.23 3.96
CA LEU A 95 -1.32 -12.65 2.94
C LEU A 95 -0.69 -14.01 3.22
N ILE A 96 -0.91 -14.57 4.41
CA ILE A 96 -0.40 -15.88 4.81
C ILE A 96 -1.57 -16.82 5.07
N GLU A 97 -1.49 -17.97 4.47
CA GLU A 97 -2.39 -19.09 4.68
C GLU A 97 -1.57 -20.40 4.68
N GLY A 98 -1.80 -21.29 5.67
CA GLY A 98 -1.10 -22.56 5.75
C GLY A 98 0.43 -22.45 5.94
N GLY A 99 0.93 -21.30 6.46
CA GLY A 99 2.37 -21.10 6.73
C GLY A 99 3.18 -20.59 5.53
N TYR A 100 2.54 -20.20 4.43
CA TYR A 100 3.19 -19.61 3.24
C TYR A 100 2.38 -18.44 2.70
N VAL A 101 3.03 -17.61 1.87
CA VAL A 101 2.36 -16.49 1.20
C VAL A 101 1.40 -17.03 0.12
N ASN A 102 0.16 -16.57 0.15
CA ASN A 102 -0.85 -16.98 -0.81
C ASN A 102 -0.80 -16.08 -2.07
N ASP A 103 -0.18 -16.58 -3.14
CA ASP A 103 -0.01 -15.84 -4.39
C ASP A 103 -1.36 -15.53 -5.08
N GLN A 104 -2.37 -16.39 -4.93
CA GLN A 104 -3.71 -16.15 -5.50
C GLN A 104 -4.39 -14.96 -4.83
N VAL A 105 -4.20 -14.82 -3.51
CA VAL A 105 -4.67 -13.64 -2.75
C VAL A 105 -3.97 -12.38 -3.24
N LEU A 106 -2.64 -12.43 -3.43
CA LEU A 106 -1.88 -11.30 -3.95
C LEU A 106 -2.36 -10.88 -5.35
N ASP A 107 -2.57 -11.83 -6.25
CA ASP A 107 -3.08 -11.54 -7.60
C ASP A 107 -4.50 -10.95 -7.56
N THR A 108 -5.34 -11.43 -6.66
CA THR A 108 -6.68 -10.86 -6.45
C THR A 108 -6.60 -9.41 -5.96
N ILE A 109 -5.69 -9.12 -5.02
CA ILE A 109 -5.44 -7.75 -4.52
C ILE A 109 -4.89 -6.88 -5.65
N LYS A 110 -3.91 -7.34 -6.42
CA LYS A 110 -3.36 -6.61 -7.57
C LYS A 110 -4.44 -6.19 -8.55
N ARG A 111 -5.28 -7.14 -8.98
CA ARG A 111 -6.41 -6.88 -9.91
C ARG A 111 -7.41 -5.88 -9.33
N PHE A 112 -7.68 -5.96 -8.02
CA PHE A 112 -8.58 -5.03 -7.36
C PHE A 112 -8.01 -3.61 -7.30
N LEU A 113 -6.70 -3.47 -7.18
CA LEU A 113 -5.99 -2.20 -7.09
C LEU A 113 -5.69 -1.57 -8.45
N MET A 114 -5.91 -2.28 -9.56
CA MET A 114 -5.77 -1.71 -10.91
C MET A 114 -6.58 -0.41 -11.01
N THR A 115 -5.95 0.63 -11.55
CA THR A 115 -6.55 1.97 -11.70
C THR A 115 -6.82 2.76 -10.41
N LYS A 116 -6.41 2.24 -9.25
CA LYS A 116 -6.55 2.96 -7.97
C LYS A 116 -5.22 3.58 -7.54
N THR A 117 -5.31 4.81 -7.08
CA THR A 117 -4.18 5.49 -6.45
C THR A 117 -4.19 5.19 -4.96
N ILE A 118 -3.08 4.75 -4.41
CA ILE A 118 -2.91 4.48 -2.98
C ILE A 118 -2.13 5.63 -2.36
N ASP A 119 -2.74 6.30 -1.41
CA ASP A 119 -2.13 7.44 -0.70
C ASP A 119 -1.37 6.99 0.54
N VAL A 120 -1.87 5.96 1.24
CA VAL A 120 -1.24 5.41 2.44
C VAL A 120 -1.37 3.89 2.45
N LEU A 121 -0.26 3.19 2.74
CA LEU A 121 -0.24 1.78 3.09
C LEU A 121 -0.18 1.63 4.61
N LEU A 122 -1.16 0.97 5.22
CA LEU A 122 -1.09 0.47 6.59
C LEU A 122 -0.56 -0.97 6.57
N TYR A 123 0.70 -1.16 6.91
CA TYR A 123 1.25 -2.50 7.15
C TYR A 123 0.96 -2.89 8.60
N VAL A 124 -0.02 -3.77 8.77
CA VAL A 124 -0.56 -4.15 10.08
C VAL A 124 0.11 -5.42 10.58
N ASP A 125 0.62 -5.36 11.81
CA ASP A 125 1.13 -6.50 12.55
C ASP A 125 0.72 -6.41 14.04
N ARG A 126 1.13 -7.36 14.86
CA ARG A 126 0.78 -7.42 16.29
C ARG A 126 1.95 -6.95 17.15
N LEU A 127 1.66 -6.16 18.18
CA LEU A 127 2.67 -5.77 19.18
C LEU A 127 3.07 -6.95 20.05
N ASP A 128 2.12 -7.82 20.37
CA ASP A 128 2.33 -9.01 21.22
C ASP A 128 3.03 -10.19 20.49
N ALA A 129 3.33 -10.06 19.20
CA ALA A 129 4.21 -10.97 18.49
C ALA A 129 5.67 -10.58 18.73
N TYR A 130 6.29 -11.10 19.77
CA TYR A 130 7.61 -10.68 20.27
C TYR A 130 8.76 -10.80 19.25
N ARG A 131 8.65 -11.72 18.31
CA ARG A 131 9.73 -11.98 17.35
C ARG A 131 9.27 -11.71 15.92
N VAL A 132 10.20 -11.20 15.13
CA VAL A 132 10.08 -11.16 13.67
C VAL A 132 10.55 -12.49 13.11
N ASP A 133 9.70 -13.17 12.40
CA ASP A 133 9.95 -14.51 11.86
C ASP A 133 10.18 -14.49 10.33
N ASN A 134 10.32 -15.69 9.74
CA ASN A 134 10.49 -15.82 8.31
C ASN A 134 9.21 -15.42 7.53
N LEU A 135 8.03 -15.56 8.12
CA LEU A 135 6.77 -15.21 7.49
C LEU A 135 6.65 -13.69 7.35
N ASP A 136 7.12 -12.92 8.34
CA ASP A 136 7.21 -11.46 8.23
C ASP A 136 8.06 -11.05 7.03
N LYS A 137 9.24 -11.68 6.88
CA LYS A 137 10.14 -11.39 5.75
C LYS A 137 9.51 -11.75 4.40
N GLN A 138 8.81 -12.88 4.33
CA GLN A 138 8.13 -13.32 3.12
C GLN A 138 6.99 -12.37 2.73
N VAL A 139 6.19 -11.91 3.71
CA VAL A 139 5.10 -10.95 3.47
C VAL A 139 5.64 -9.62 2.95
N VAL A 140 6.66 -9.06 3.60
CA VAL A 140 7.26 -7.80 3.16
C VAL A 140 7.85 -7.93 1.75
N LYS A 141 8.55 -9.03 1.48
CA LYS A 141 9.09 -9.34 0.15
C LYS A 141 7.98 -9.44 -0.89
N ALA A 142 6.91 -10.19 -0.60
CA ALA A 142 5.78 -10.39 -1.50
C ALA A 142 5.05 -9.08 -1.81
N ILE A 143 4.84 -8.21 -0.81
CA ILE A 143 4.30 -6.86 -1.01
C ILE A 143 5.22 -6.06 -1.94
N THR A 144 6.52 -6.08 -1.69
CA THR A 144 7.51 -5.34 -2.49
C THR A 144 7.54 -5.81 -3.95
N GLU A 145 7.54 -7.11 -4.17
CA GLU A 145 7.56 -7.70 -5.52
C GLU A 145 6.23 -7.49 -6.27
N SER A 146 5.12 -7.45 -5.54
CA SER A 146 3.79 -7.27 -6.12
C SER A 146 3.43 -5.83 -6.45
N PHE A 147 3.88 -4.87 -5.65
CA PHE A 147 3.44 -3.47 -5.74
C PHE A 147 4.59 -2.49 -5.96
N GLY A 148 5.81 -2.98 -6.06
CA GLY A 148 7.00 -2.16 -6.19
C GLY A 148 7.51 -1.63 -4.84
N LYS A 149 8.81 -1.28 -4.79
CA LYS A 149 9.43 -0.77 -3.56
C LYS A 149 8.86 0.60 -3.14
N ASP A 150 8.34 1.37 -4.09
CA ASP A 150 7.87 2.73 -3.85
C ASP A 150 6.64 2.78 -2.96
N ILE A 151 5.88 1.67 -2.83
CA ILE A 151 4.73 1.59 -1.93
C ILE A 151 5.12 1.84 -0.47
N TRP A 152 6.37 1.51 -0.11
CA TRP A 152 6.89 1.72 1.24
C TRP A 152 7.14 3.20 1.56
N HIS A 153 7.29 4.08 0.55
CA HIS A 153 7.38 5.53 0.76
C HIS A 153 6.07 6.15 1.22
N LYS A 154 4.97 5.44 1.06
CA LYS A 154 3.64 5.81 1.55
C LYS A 154 3.16 4.86 2.65
N ALA A 155 4.07 4.13 3.28
CA ALA A 155 3.73 3.15 4.30
C ALA A 155 3.91 3.71 5.71
N MET A 156 3.09 3.18 6.61
CA MET A 156 3.31 3.19 8.04
C MET A 156 3.07 1.79 8.61
N VAL A 157 3.72 1.48 9.70
CA VAL A 157 3.51 0.25 10.46
C VAL A 157 2.45 0.51 11.52
N VAL A 158 1.48 -0.39 11.61
CA VAL A 158 0.43 -0.36 12.63
C VAL A 158 0.57 -1.61 13.49
N LEU A 159 0.87 -1.43 14.78
CA LEU A 159 0.99 -2.52 15.75
C LEU A 159 -0.29 -2.60 16.60
N THR A 160 -1.06 -3.63 16.37
CA THR A 160 -2.31 -3.93 17.11
C THR A 160 -2.05 -4.65 18.41
N HIS A 161 -3.11 -4.89 19.21
CA HIS A 161 -3.02 -5.52 20.55
C HIS A 161 -2.09 -4.72 21.47
N ALA A 162 -2.21 -3.40 21.42
CA ALA A 162 -1.33 -2.49 22.14
C ALA A 162 -1.66 -2.38 23.65
N GLN A 163 -2.81 -2.87 24.09
CA GLN A 163 -3.16 -2.96 25.51
C GLN A 163 -2.61 -4.27 26.11
N LEU A 164 -1.30 -4.37 26.21
CA LEU A 164 -0.61 -5.53 26.75
C LEU A 164 0.29 -5.15 27.94
N SER A 165 0.60 -6.12 28.78
CA SER A 165 1.68 -6.02 29.76
C SER A 165 2.93 -6.63 29.15
N PRO A 166 4.03 -5.85 29.06
CA PRO A 166 5.31 -6.38 28.56
C PRO A 166 5.82 -7.54 29.42
N PRO A 167 6.74 -8.36 28.92
CA PRO A 167 7.46 -9.34 29.72
C PRO A 167 8.16 -8.69 30.90
N ASP A 168 8.41 -9.47 31.96
CA ASP A 168 9.09 -9.03 33.16
C ASP A 168 10.43 -8.31 32.83
N ALA A 169 10.70 -7.27 33.59
CA ALA A 169 11.89 -6.41 33.47
C ALA A 169 11.95 -5.48 32.24
N LEU A 170 10.88 -5.36 31.44
CA LEU A 170 10.81 -4.37 30.35
C LEU A 170 9.73 -3.33 30.65
N SER A 171 10.04 -2.05 30.42
CA SER A 171 9.01 -1.01 30.35
C SER A 171 8.21 -1.15 29.06
N TYR A 172 7.02 -0.56 29.03
CA TYR A 172 6.16 -0.58 27.83
C TYR A 172 6.84 0.11 26.66
N GLU A 173 7.46 1.26 26.90
CA GLU A 173 8.16 2.05 25.89
C GLU A 173 9.37 1.30 25.33
N GLU A 174 10.14 0.63 26.20
CA GLU A 174 11.29 -0.16 25.76
C GLU A 174 10.86 -1.36 24.93
N PHE A 175 9.81 -2.06 25.35
CA PHE A 175 9.23 -3.17 24.59
C PHE A 175 8.74 -2.72 23.22
N PHE A 176 7.95 -1.65 23.17
CA PHE A 176 7.44 -1.07 21.94
C PHE A 176 8.59 -0.64 21.01
N SER A 177 9.60 0.04 21.53
CA SER A 177 10.77 0.49 20.77
C SER A 177 11.52 -0.68 20.14
N LYS A 178 11.86 -1.71 20.93
CA LYS A 178 12.56 -2.91 20.45
C LYS A 178 11.76 -3.69 19.41
N ARG A 179 10.44 -3.85 19.63
CA ARG A 179 9.55 -4.52 18.66
C ARG A 179 9.45 -3.74 17.35
N SER A 180 9.27 -2.42 17.44
CA SER A 180 9.20 -1.53 16.29
C SER A 180 10.49 -1.55 15.47
N GLU A 181 11.63 -1.44 16.14
CA GLU A 181 12.94 -1.48 15.48
C GLU A 181 13.17 -2.79 14.73
N SER A 182 12.85 -3.92 15.38
CA SER A 182 12.99 -5.25 14.76
C SER A 182 12.13 -5.39 13.51
N LEU A 183 10.87 -4.93 13.56
CA LEU A 183 9.94 -5.01 12.42
C LEU A 183 10.35 -4.03 11.30
N LEU A 184 10.73 -2.80 11.64
CA LEU A 184 11.23 -1.83 10.68
C LEU A 184 12.50 -2.31 9.98
N LYS A 185 13.39 -3.00 10.70
CA LYS A 185 14.56 -3.63 10.09
C LYS A 185 14.14 -4.70 9.06
N CYS A 186 13.15 -5.53 9.40
CA CYS A 186 12.58 -6.51 8.49
C CYS A 186 11.98 -5.84 7.23
N VAL A 187 11.17 -4.80 7.42
CA VAL A 187 10.56 -4.03 6.33
C VAL A 187 11.64 -3.44 5.42
N ARG A 188 12.63 -2.75 5.97
CA ARG A 188 13.72 -2.14 5.19
C ARG A 188 14.48 -3.18 4.37
N GLN A 189 14.77 -4.34 4.95
CA GLN A 189 15.46 -5.43 4.25
C GLN A 189 14.61 -6.03 3.13
N GLY A 190 13.35 -6.36 3.41
CA GLY A 190 12.44 -6.96 2.43
C GLY A 190 12.01 -6.00 1.33
N ALA A 191 11.89 -4.71 1.64
CA ALA A 191 11.62 -3.63 0.69
C ALA A 191 12.85 -3.21 -0.12
N ARG A 192 14.04 -3.74 0.19
CA ARG A 192 15.33 -3.39 -0.45
C ARG A 192 15.62 -1.88 -0.37
N ILE A 193 15.26 -1.25 0.75
CA ILE A 193 15.52 0.16 1.02
C ILE A 193 17.00 0.32 1.39
N SER A 194 17.75 1.12 0.64
CA SER A 194 19.17 1.36 0.89
C SER A 194 19.40 2.20 2.16
N LYS A 195 20.60 2.11 2.72
CA LYS A 195 20.97 2.92 3.91
C LYS A 195 20.86 4.44 3.64
N LYS A 196 21.12 4.90 2.42
CA LYS A 196 20.95 6.31 2.03
C LYS A 196 19.48 6.73 1.98
N GLU A 197 18.62 5.86 1.49
CA GLU A 197 17.16 6.11 1.48
C GLU A 197 16.60 6.16 2.91
N VAL A 198 17.11 5.34 3.83
CA VAL A 198 16.69 5.34 5.26
C VAL A 198 16.96 6.68 5.95
N GLN A 199 18.04 7.37 5.58
CA GLN A 199 18.35 8.69 6.17
C GLN A 199 17.34 9.77 5.76
N ASN A 200 16.74 9.62 4.57
CA ASN A 200 15.80 10.58 4.01
C ASN A 200 14.33 10.18 4.20
N PHE A 201 14.08 8.98 4.71
CA PHE A 201 12.74 8.43 4.78
C PHE A 201 12.56 7.52 6.00
N ALA A 202 11.73 7.96 6.94
CA ALA A 202 11.32 7.20 8.10
C ALA A 202 9.90 6.62 7.90
N ILE A 203 9.75 5.30 8.07
CA ILE A 203 8.43 4.66 8.14
C ILE A 203 7.91 4.83 9.57
N PRO A 204 6.82 5.62 9.77
CA PRO A 204 6.28 5.80 11.11
C PRO A 204 5.62 4.53 11.64
N VAL A 205 5.56 4.42 12.96
CA VAL A 205 4.90 3.31 13.66
C VAL A 205 3.80 3.87 14.55
N ALA A 206 2.60 3.33 14.46
CA ALA A 206 1.49 3.66 15.34
C ALA A 206 1.00 2.42 16.10
N LEU A 207 0.58 2.65 17.33
CA LEU A 207 -0.02 1.63 18.20
C LEU A 207 -1.55 1.70 18.12
N VAL A 208 -2.20 0.54 18.12
CA VAL A 208 -3.64 0.41 17.96
C VAL A 208 -4.20 -0.65 18.92
N GLU A 209 -5.31 -0.32 19.59
CA GLU A 209 -6.04 -1.26 20.41
C GLU A 209 -7.52 -1.36 19.99
N ASN A 210 -7.83 -2.40 19.25
CA ASN A 210 -9.16 -2.60 18.68
C ASN A 210 -10.17 -3.23 19.66
N SER A 211 -9.69 -3.79 20.77
CA SER A 211 -10.57 -4.45 21.75
C SER A 211 -11.36 -3.44 22.61
N GLY A 212 -12.41 -3.94 23.24
CA GLY A 212 -13.15 -3.17 24.25
C GLY A 212 -12.42 -2.99 25.58
N ARG A 213 -11.21 -3.58 25.73
CA ARG A 213 -10.41 -3.53 26.97
C ARG A 213 -9.53 -2.28 27.07
N CYS A 214 -9.57 -1.40 26.09
CA CYS A 214 -8.80 -0.17 26.08
C CYS A 214 -9.24 0.75 27.22
N ASN A 215 -8.31 1.27 27.99
CA ASN A 215 -8.60 2.29 28.99
C ASN A 215 -9.15 3.55 28.33
N LYS A 216 -9.82 4.39 29.10
CA LYS A 216 -10.35 5.68 28.66
C LYS A 216 -9.81 6.80 29.54
N ASN A 217 -9.62 7.97 28.96
CA ASN A 217 -9.31 9.20 29.68
C ASN A 217 -10.60 9.92 30.14
N ASP A 218 -10.46 11.06 30.80
CA ASP A 218 -11.58 11.88 31.29
C ASP A 218 -12.50 12.39 30.15
N SER A 219 -11.99 12.43 28.92
CA SER A 219 -12.75 12.78 27.71
C SER A 219 -13.37 11.57 27.01
N GLU A 220 -13.43 10.41 27.66
CA GLU A 220 -13.93 9.13 27.13
C GLU A 220 -13.14 8.59 25.93
N GLU A 221 -12.01 9.20 25.55
CA GLU A 221 -11.16 8.71 24.48
C GLU A 221 -10.44 7.43 24.89
N LYS A 222 -10.36 6.46 23.98
CA LYS A 222 -9.58 5.23 24.16
C LYS A 222 -8.09 5.55 24.18
N ILE A 223 -7.44 5.27 25.30
CA ILE A 223 -6.01 5.53 25.51
C ILE A 223 -5.19 4.25 25.61
N LEU A 224 -3.96 4.32 25.14
CA LEU A 224 -2.94 3.29 25.29
C LEU A 224 -2.31 3.33 26.69
N PRO A 225 -1.52 2.33 27.10
CA PRO A 225 -0.77 2.36 28.35
C PRO A 225 0.11 3.60 28.53
N THR A 226 0.52 4.24 27.43
CA THR A 226 1.24 5.54 27.41
C THR A 226 0.37 6.75 27.71
N GLY A 227 -0.95 6.58 27.92
CA GLY A 227 -1.92 7.69 28.02
C GLY A 227 -2.33 8.32 26.70
N THR A 228 -1.80 7.86 25.57
CA THR A 228 -2.06 8.45 24.25
C THR A 228 -3.41 8.00 23.69
N PRO A 229 -4.32 8.94 23.30
CA PRO A 229 -5.53 8.62 22.56
C PRO A 229 -5.15 8.06 21.16
N TRP A 230 -5.35 6.77 20.95
CA TRP A 230 -4.75 6.10 19.80
C TRP A 230 -5.47 6.37 18.47
N ILE A 231 -6.80 6.56 18.47
CA ILE A 231 -7.55 6.84 17.22
C ILE A 231 -7.11 8.17 16.60
N PRO A 232 -7.12 9.29 17.33
CA PRO A 232 -6.62 10.56 16.78
C PRO A 232 -5.14 10.49 16.38
N ASN A 233 -4.31 9.79 17.19
CA ASN A 233 -2.89 9.64 16.89
C ASN A 233 -2.65 8.84 15.59
N LEU A 234 -3.39 7.74 15.40
CA LEU A 234 -3.34 6.95 14.16
C LEU A 234 -3.72 7.79 12.95
N VAL A 235 -4.87 8.52 13.02
CA VAL A 235 -5.35 9.33 11.90
C VAL A 235 -4.42 10.53 11.63
N HIS A 236 -3.82 11.10 12.66
CA HIS A 236 -2.78 12.13 12.51
C HIS A 236 -1.58 11.58 11.73
N THR A 237 -1.06 10.43 12.14
CA THR A 237 0.08 9.78 11.44
C THR A 237 -0.27 9.43 9.99
N ILE A 238 -1.49 8.92 9.74
CA ILE A 238 -1.99 8.68 8.38
C ILE A 238 -1.99 9.98 7.56
N THR A 239 -2.46 11.08 8.14
CA THR A 239 -2.51 12.39 7.49
C THR A 239 -1.11 12.87 7.13
N ASP A 240 -0.15 12.74 8.04
CA ASP A 240 1.23 13.15 7.80
C ASP A 240 1.89 12.31 6.70
N VAL A 241 1.66 10.99 6.67
CA VAL A 241 2.15 10.12 5.57
C VAL A 241 1.51 10.51 4.24
N ALA A 242 0.21 10.80 4.23
CA ALA A 242 -0.50 11.21 3.03
C ALA A 242 0.06 12.51 2.44
N LEU A 243 0.32 13.50 3.31
CA LEU A 243 0.83 14.81 2.92
C LEU A 243 2.34 14.84 2.64
N ASN A 244 3.08 13.84 3.13
CA ASN A 244 4.53 13.79 2.95
C ASN A 244 4.90 13.27 1.54
N GLY A 245 5.70 14.06 0.80
CA GLY A 245 6.26 13.67 -0.49
C GLY A 245 5.27 13.76 -1.68
N LYS A 246 5.49 12.93 -2.69
CA LYS A 246 4.68 12.88 -3.91
C LYS A 246 3.25 12.42 -3.63
N ARG A 247 2.30 12.83 -4.48
CA ARG A 247 0.91 12.32 -4.48
C ARG A 247 0.91 10.79 -4.57
N GLY A 248 -0.19 10.17 -4.17
CA GLY A 248 -0.38 8.73 -4.05
C GLY A 248 0.23 7.87 -5.17
N ILE A 249 0.47 6.62 -4.88
CA ILE A 249 1.13 5.66 -5.77
C ILE A 249 0.07 4.97 -6.62
N LEU A 250 0.20 5.09 -7.94
CA LEU A 250 -0.55 4.26 -8.88
C LEU A 250 0.18 2.93 -9.03
N ILE A 251 -0.53 1.83 -8.85
CA ILE A 251 0.04 0.50 -9.04
C ILE A 251 0.36 0.29 -10.52
N ASP A 252 1.63 0.00 -10.83
CA ASP A 252 2.09 -0.20 -12.20
C ASP A 252 1.42 -1.45 -12.82
N GLN A 253 0.71 -1.26 -13.91
CA GLN A 253 0.05 -2.33 -14.64
C GLN A 253 1.02 -3.43 -15.08
N LYS A 254 2.27 -3.08 -15.37
CA LYS A 254 3.33 -4.04 -15.74
C LYS A 254 3.69 -5.01 -14.61
N LEU A 255 3.55 -4.57 -13.35
CA LEU A 255 3.75 -5.45 -12.18
C LEU A 255 2.62 -6.47 -12.01
N ILE A 256 1.44 -6.19 -12.58
CA ILE A 256 0.26 -7.05 -12.49
C ILE A 256 0.23 -8.04 -13.66
N GLU A 257 0.45 -7.55 -14.87
CA GLU A 257 0.31 -8.34 -16.10
C GLU A 257 1.59 -9.11 -16.47
N GLY A 258 2.69 -8.82 -15.77
CA GLY A 258 4.01 -9.33 -16.11
C GLY A 258 4.59 -8.67 -17.37
N PRO A 259 5.82 -8.98 -17.74
CA PRO A 259 6.39 -8.49 -18.99
C PRO A 259 5.59 -9.07 -20.16
N ASN A 260 4.98 -8.19 -20.94
CA ASN A 260 4.25 -8.57 -22.15
C ASN A 260 5.17 -9.44 -23.02
N ALA A 261 4.70 -10.62 -23.46
CA ALA A 261 5.46 -11.48 -24.37
C ALA A 261 5.92 -10.71 -25.62
N ASN A 262 5.16 -9.69 -26.05
CA ASN A 262 5.49 -8.77 -27.14
C ASN A 262 6.63 -7.79 -26.79
N ASP A 263 6.93 -7.49 -25.53
CA ASP A 263 8.02 -6.55 -25.21
C ASP A 263 9.39 -7.18 -25.47
N ARG A 264 9.52 -8.49 -25.32
CA ARG A 264 10.73 -9.22 -25.77
C ARG A 264 10.89 -9.18 -27.28
N GLY A 265 9.77 -9.26 -28.04
CA GLY A 265 9.76 -9.13 -29.49
C GLY A 265 10.18 -7.73 -29.95
N LYS A 266 9.77 -6.67 -29.26
CA LYS A 266 10.12 -5.29 -29.59
C LYS A 266 11.62 -5.00 -29.52
N LEU A 267 12.37 -5.71 -28.67
CA LEU A 267 13.84 -5.61 -28.60
C LEU A 267 14.53 -6.05 -29.89
N PHE A 268 13.89 -6.94 -30.66
CA PHE A 268 14.42 -7.42 -31.95
C PHE A 268 14.02 -6.55 -33.14
N ILE A 269 13.06 -5.62 -32.98
CA ILE A 269 12.61 -4.73 -34.09
C ILE A 269 13.77 -3.95 -34.72
N PRO A 270 14.69 -3.30 -33.98
CA PRO A 270 15.83 -2.60 -34.61
C PRO A 270 16.74 -3.54 -35.42
N LEU A 271 16.90 -4.77 -34.92
CA LEU A 271 17.74 -5.78 -35.57
C LEU A 271 17.11 -6.29 -36.88
N ILE A 272 15.79 -6.49 -36.89
CA ILE A 272 14.99 -6.88 -38.05
C ILE A 272 15.03 -5.75 -39.12
N LEU A 273 14.85 -4.50 -38.66
CA LEU A 273 14.93 -3.33 -39.59
C LEU A 273 16.31 -3.16 -40.16
N ALA A 274 17.38 -3.35 -39.39
CA ALA A 274 18.74 -3.32 -39.87
C ALA A 274 18.99 -4.44 -40.89
N PHE A 275 18.51 -5.64 -40.66
CA PHE A 275 18.59 -6.77 -41.58
C PHE A 275 17.83 -6.47 -42.88
N GLN A 276 16.59 -5.99 -42.81
CA GLN A 276 15.82 -5.59 -43.98
C GLN A 276 16.50 -4.49 -44.78
N TYR A 277 17.09 -3.50 -44.13
CA TYR A 277 17.82 -2.43 -44.81
C TYR A 277 19.04 -2.96 -45.55
N LEU A 278 19.85 -3.79 -44.92
CA LEU A 278 21.11 -4.30 -45.50
C LEU A 278 20.89 -5.32 -46.61
N PHE A 279 19.94 -6.24 -46.43
CA PHE A 279 19.78 -7.37 -47.30
C PHE A 279 18.64 -7.25 -48.33
N VAL A 280 17.74 -6.31 -48.15
CA VAL A 280 16.62 -6.09 -49.07
C VAL A 280 16.71 -4.72 -49.73
N ILE A 281 16.70 -3.66 -48.90
CA ILE A 281 16.60 -2.28 -49.43
C ILE A 281 17.87 -1.87 -50.18
N LYS A 282 19.04 -2.10 -49.60
CA LYS A 282 20.33 -1.70 -50.18
C LYS A 282 20.66 -2.42 -51.51
N PRO A 283 20.42 -3.74 -51.66
CA PRO A 283 20.56 -4.43 -52.95
C PRO A 283 19.58 -3.91 -54.01
N ILE A 284 18.31 -3.68 -53.66
CA ILE A 284 17.31 -3.13 -54.61
C ILE A 284 17.70 -1.74 -55.08
N GLN A 285 18.13 -0.86 -54.16
CA GLN A 285 18.63 0.48 -54.54
C GLN A 285 19.83 0.40 -55.47
N LYS A 286 20.72 -0.58 -55.29
CA LYS A 286 21.88 -0.79 -56.20
C LYS A 286 21.45 -1.28 -57.57
N LEU A 287 20.45 -2.16 -57.67
CA LEU A 287 19.88 -2.61 -58.94
C LEU A 287 19.20 -1.46 -59.69
N ILE A 288 18.36 -0.67 -59.00
CA ILE A 288 17.70 0.50 -59.60
C ILE A 288 18.72 1.53 -60.12
N LYS A 289 19.78 1.81 -59.36
CA LYS A 289 20.84 2.70 -59.79
C LYS A 289 21.59 2.18 -61.03
N ASN A 290 21.83 0.87 -61.09
CA ASN A 290 22.49 0.25 -62.22
C ASN A 290 21.61 0.25 -63.48
N ASP A 291 20.29 0.04 -63.35
CA ASP A 291 19.36 0.09 -64.49
C ASP A 291 19.17 1.54 -65.03
N ALA A 292 19.02 2.51 -64.11
CA ALA A 292 18.98 3.91 -64.50
C ALA A 292 20.27 4.38 -65.17
N ALA A 293 21.44 3.87 -64.76
CA ALA A 293 22.72 4.18 -65.41
C ALA A 293 22.87 3.51 -66.80
N LYS A 294 22.19 2.38 -67.04
CA LYS A 294 22.15 1.74 -68.36
C LYS A 294 21.21 2.48 -69.30
N GLU A 295 20.07 2.92 -68.87
CA GLU A 295 19.12 3.69 -69.67
C GLU A 295 19.73 5.05 -70.14
N THR A 296 20.44 5.75 -69.24
CA THR A 296 21.13 6.99 -69.58
C THR A 296 22.27 6.77 -70.58
N ARG A 297 22.91 5.62 -70.65
CA ARG A 297 23.93 5.29 -71.65
C ARG A 297 23.34 4.93 -73.04
N SER A 298 22.13 4.34 -73.08
CA SER A 298 21.48 3.97 -74.35
C SER A 298 20.79 5.15 -75.07
N SER A 299 20.57 6.25 -74.35
CA SER A 299 19.94 7.45 -74.90
C SER A 299 20.98 8.43 -75.59
N TRP A 300 22.30 8.12 -75.56
CA TRP A 300 23.39 8.92 -76.14
C TRP A 300 24.17 8.13 -77.16
N ALA A 301 23.72 7.02 -77.66
CA ALA A 301 24.20 6.26 -78.80
C ALA A 301 23.12 6.26 -79.88
#